data_68eb4111780161a70efcf6b368a72bb6
#
_entry.id   68eb4111780161a70efcf6b368a72bb6
#
_cell.length_a   1.000
_cell.length_b   1.000
_cell.length_c   1.000
_cell.angle_alpha   90.00
_cell.angle_beta   90.00
_cell.angle_gamma   90.00
#
_symmetry.space_group_name_H-M   'P 1'
#
loop_
_entity.id
_entity.type
_entity.pdbx_description
1 polymer ?
#
loop_
_entity_poly.entity_id
_entity_poly.type
_entity_poly.pdbx_seq_one_letter_code
_entity_poly.pdbx_strand_id
1 'polypeptide(L)'
;MVNIPLNTYVAYFEKGILKFGYVVAHKNNRFEVITETGNYIFFPESRFILQSRESYLESEPYLMLQNFINQVILSEQQFQESDLNFLKEQEWTFQEIVLALNLQTDVQIFALYKYLHNHPEKIYCKKDKYRLKTAEEITQYEIQCRQEEEERQFLQEVNALFSGAKLSRASQHKLFNALPELQTHKKHKKLKELILSLYPLLKPEEAILKFRKFCGETPEDIDPVIAGAGIPIGFSDLLVQEKLLPPETIKPQAKAFSIDDETTKDFDDAISINKDGSFWRITVYVSSVSERLKIRSPLFAEAEKRVTALYTANAVIPLFPFNHSEKELSLIKNMLRPVLALNLWLDEKLAIQHYELRRMNITISDNYSYNEIDKQIEQEPFSTLYRFSKMLAEKRGISSFSENERYYYYISASEQGLEVKCVDTQSPARKIIEELMILYNSYLADYAVQKNIPVIYRNINQYEDPNDNFMIRQAYLSTEPEFHPGIGTNAYLHSTSPIRRYIDLINQMQISSILQGEKPPFIKEELEKDIPRLEKQLSDLKEISHKSERYWVLKFLQQNCLNIPLDTYFRTGSEDYLCLELIPWGFIITAKSESYPGTEK
;
A
#
# COMPACT_ATOMS: atom_id res chain seq x y z
N MET A 1 -2.91 53.74 -14.50
CA MET A 1 -1.85 53.98 -13.50
C MET A 1 -2.54 54.63 -12.32
N VAL A 2 -2.69 53.90 -11.23
CA VAL A 2 -3.21 54.47 -9.98
C VAL A 2 -2.05 55.26 -9.37
N ASN A 3 -2.13 56.56 -9.36
CA ASN A 3 -1.08 57.44 -8.83
C ASN A 3 -1.25 57.45 -7.30
N ILE A 4 -0.49 56.65 -6.56
CA ILE A 4 -0.53 56.65 -5.09
C ILE A 4 0.02 57.99 -4.60
N PRO A 5 -0.80 58.81 -3.91
CA PRO A 5 -0.34 60.07 -3.38
C PRO A 5 0.71 59.87 -2.27
N LEU A 6 1.61 60.83 -2.12
CA LEU A 6 2.48 60.88 -0.95
C LEU A 6 1.65 61.13 0.32
N ASN A 7 2.19 60.75 1.44
CA ASN A 7 1.57 60.92 2.76
C ASN A 7 0.26 60.11 2.92
N THR A 8 0.21 58.92 2.34
CA THR A 8 -0.94 58.02 2.46
C THR A 8 -0.57 56.74 3.20
N TYR A 9 -1.53 56.14 3.90
CA TYR A 9 -1.40 54.80 4.46
C TYR A 9 -1.62 53.76 3.39
N VAL A 10 -0.86 52.65 3.46
CA VAL A 10 -0.96 51.54 2.53
C VAL A 10 -0.97 50.22 3.29
N ALA A 11 -1.62 49.20 2.71
CA ALA A 11 -1.54 47.82 3.18
C ALA A 11 -0.83 46.97 2.13
N TYR A 12 -0.06 45.97 2.61
CA TYR A 12 0.67 45.02 1.78
C TYR A 12 0.87 43.68 2.51
N PHE A 13 1.12 42.61 1.79
CA PHE A 13 1.48 41.31 2.43
C PHE A 13 2.99 41.13 2.50
N GLU A 14 3.47 40.71 3.67
CA GLU A 14 4.83 40.23 3.89
C GLU A 14 4.80 38.82 4.46
N LYS A 15 5.34 37.83 3.71
CA LYS A 15 5.31 36.40 4.10
C LYS A 15 3.90 35.92 4.48
N GLY A 16 2.86 36.41 3.80
CA GLY A 16 1.47 36.01 4.06
C GLY A 16 0.78 36.80 5.20
N ILE A 17 1.49 37.68 5.89
CA ILE A 17 0.95 38.51 6.97
C ILE A 17 0.63 39.89 6.42
N LEU A 18 -0.58 40.41 6.70
CA LEU A 18 -0.99 41.76 6.35
C LEU A 18 -0.21 42.74 7.20
N LYS A 19 0.42 43.70 6.54
CA LYS A 19 1.22 44.78 7.12
C LYS A 19 0.73 46.13 6.64
N PHE A 20 0.98 47.16 7.44
CA PHE A 20 0.66 48.53 7.11
C PHE A 20 1.93 49.36 6.96
N GLY A 21 1.84 50.40 6.16
CA GLY A 21 2.94 51.32 5.92
C GLY A 21 2.44 52.72 5.60
N TYR A 22 3.36 53.69 5.61
CA TYR A 22 3.10 55.07 5.28
C TYR A 22 4.06 55.52 4.18
N VAL A 23 3.51 56.06 3.07
CA VAL A 23 4.26 56.44 1.88
C VAL A 23 4.86 57.83 2.09
N VAL A 24 6.18 57.96 2.09
CA VAL A 24 6.91 59.21 2.33
C VAL A 24 7.51 59.81 1.08
N ALA A 25 7.90 59.02 0.09
CA ALA A 25 8.51 59.51 -1.13
C ALA A 25 8.25 58.56 -2.32
N HIS A 26 8.40 59.10 -3.53
CA HIS A 26 8.36 58.35 -4.78
C HIS A 26 9.64 58.61 -5.58
N LYS A 27 10.42 57.56 -5.87
CA LYS A 27 11.65 57.61 -6.66
C LYS A 27 11.75 56.44 -7.62
N ASN A 28 12.09 56.67 -8.88
CA ASN A 28 12.39 55.64 -9.87
C ASN A 28 11.29 54.55 -9.96
N ASN A 29 10.02 54.94 -10.06
CA ASN A 29 8.88 54.01 -10.12
C ASN A 29 8.69 53.14 -8.87
N ARG A 30 9.27 53.51 -7.73
CA ARG A 30 9.11 52.85 -6.42
C ARG A 30 8.72 53.83 -5.36
N PHE A 31 7.94 53.38 -4.41
CA PHE A 31 7.46 54.17 -3.27
C PHE A 31 8.32 53.84 -2.05
N GLU A 32 8.86 54.84 -1.40
CA GLU A 32 9.53 54.73 -0.13
C GLU A 32 8.48 54.73 0.98
N VAL A 33 8.46 53.66 1.75
CA VAL A 33 7.42 53.42 2.77
C VAL A 33 8.08 53.19 4.12
N ILE A 34 7.57 53.89 5.14
CA ILE A 34 7.87 53.56 6.54
C ILE A 34 7.03 52.37 6.92
N THR A 35 7.67 51.31 7.39
CA THR A 35 7.03 50.07 7.85
C THR A 35 6.62 50.14 9.32
N GLU A 36 5.82 49.17 9.79
CA GLU A 36 5.44 49.01 11.19
C GLU A 36 6.62 48.98 12.17
N THR A 37 7.80 48.56 11.70
CA THR A 37 9.05 48.48 12.49
C THR A 37 9.89 49.75 12.43
N GLY A 38 9.41 50.81 11.73
CA GLY A 38 10.11 52.07 11.56
C GLY A 38 11.18 52.09 10.46
N ASN A 39 11.31 50.98 9.70
CA ASN A 39 12.27 50.89 8.60
C ASN A 39 11.72 51.53 7.34
N TYR A 40 12.61 52.13 6.53
CA TYR A 40 12.28 52.70 5.21
C TYR A 40 12.59 51.65 4.14
N ILE A 41 11.60 51.23 3.39
CA ILE A 41 11.73 50.23 2.34
C ILE A 41 11.09 50.72 1.03
N PHE A 42 11.73 50.42 -0.10
CA PHE A 42 11.21 50.77 -1.43
C PHE A 42 10.36 49.64 -2.00
N PHE A 43 9.09 49.88 -2.23
CA PHE A 43 8.14 48.95 -2.85
C PHE A 43 7.69 49.44 -4.24
N PRO A 44 7.47 48.53 -5.21
CA PRO A 44 6.75 48.85 -6.44
C PRO A 44 5.25 49.05 -6.12
N GLU A 45 4.54 49.79 -6.94
CA GLU A 45 3.10 50.04 -6.81
C GLU A 45 2.28 48.75 -6.69
N SER A 46 2.63 47.72 -7.47
CA SER A 46 1.95 46.41 -7.49
C SER A 46 2.01 45.67 -6.16
N ARG A 47 2.80 46.12 -5.19
CA ARG A 47 2.91 45.52 -3.86
C ARG A 47 1.79 45.95 -2.94
N PHE A 48 1.15 47.11 -3.20
CA PHE A 48 0.09 47.63 -2.34
C PHE A 48 -1.27 47.06 -2.74
N ILE A 49 -2.04 46.71 -1.74
CA ILE A 49 -3.34 46.09 -1.88
C ILE A 49 -4.45 47.08 -1.54
N LEU A 50 -4.17 47.95 -0.59
CA LEU A 50 -5.07 48.97 -0.13
C LEU A 50 -4.30 50.27 0.11
N GLN A 51 -4.91 51.42 -0.16
CA GLN A 51 -4.39 52.73 0.15
C GLN A 51 -5.48 53.61 0.78
N SER A 52 -5.06 54.56 1.62
CA SER A 52 -5.98 55.53 2.21
C SER A 52 -6.54 56.49 1.13
N ARG A 53 -7.78 56.93 1.31
CA ARG A 53 -8.46 57.89 0.42
C ARG A 53 -7.91 59.28 0.58
N GLU A 54 -7.44 59.62 1.78
CA GLU A 54 -6.91 60.93 2.14
C GLU A 54 -5.40 60.91 2.33
N SER A 55 -4.76 62.05 2.18
CA SER A 55 -3.35 62.27 2.49
C SER A 55 -3.21 62.93 3.85
N TYR A 56 -2.28 62.44 4.66
CA TYR A 56 -2.08 62.85 6.04
C TYR A 56 -0.69 63.47 6.20
N LEU A 57 -0.61 64.82 6.25
CA LEU A 57 0.64 65.57 6.26
C LEU A 57 0.98 65.99 7.69
N GLU A 58 1.96 65.36 8.32
CA GLU A 58 2.44 65.70 9.65
C GLU A 58 3.95 65.53 9.81
N SER A 59 4.49 66.06 10.94
CA SER A 59 5.93 66.11 11.20
C SER A 59 6.59 64.80 11.62
N GLU A 60 5.82 63.79 12.10
CA GLU A 60 6.34 62.52 12.63
C GLU A 60 5.65 61.32 12.00
N PRO A 61 6.03 60.92 10.78
CA PRO A 61 5.34 59.86 10.01
C PRO A 61 5.27 58.48 10.69
N TYR A 62 6.29 58.09 11.43
CA TYR A 62 6.30 56.84 12.15
C TYR A 62 5.29 56.81 13.30
N LEU A 63 5.23 57.84 14.10
CA LEU A 63 4.27 57.93 15.20
C LEU A 63 2.82 57.94 14.68
N MET A 64 2.59 58.61 13.59
CA MET A 64 1.30 58.60 12.90
C MET A 64 0.91 57.20 12.44
N LEU A 65 1.83 56.48 11.79
CA LEU A 65 1.58 55.11 11.38
C LEU A 65 1.22 54.22 12.58
N GLN A 66 1.93 54.33 13.71
CA GLN A 66 1.63 53.59 14.93
C GLN A 66 0.23 53.94 15.48
N ASN A 67 -0.11 55.19 15.53
CA ASN A 67 -1.44 55.67 15.96
C ASN A 67 -2.54 55.15 15.02
N PHE A 68 -2.31 55.18 13.69
CA PHE A 68 -3.24 54.65 12.71
C PHE A 68 -3.44 53.15 12.90
N ILE A 69 -2.36 52.37 13.05
CA ILE A 69 -2.42 50.92 13.30
C ILE A 69 -3.23 50.62 14.57
N ASN A 70 -3.00 51.37 15.66
CA ASN A 70 -3.74 51.18 16.90
C ASN A 70 -5.25 51.47 16.71
N GLN A 71 -5.59 52.52 15.97
CA GLN A 71 -7.00 52.82 15.64
C GLN A 71 -7.62 51.73 14.76
N VAL A 72 -6.89 51.20 13.75
CA VAL A 72 -7.32 50.07 12.92
C VAL A 72 -7.58 48.83 13.76
N ILE A 73 -6.70 48.50 14.70
CA ILE A 73 -6.88 47.32 15.61
C ILE A 73 -8.12 47.53 16.48
N LEU A 74 -8.32 48.69 17.07
CA LEU A 74 -9.50 48.97 17.89
C LEU A 74 -10.80 48.93 17.06
N SER A 75 -10.77 49.42 15.84
CA SER A 75 -11.92 49.37 14.93
C SER A 75 -12.20 47.95 14.42
N GLU A 76 -11.17 47.11 14.18
CA GLU A 76 -11.32 45.71 13.82
C GLU A 76 -12.11 44.94 14.89
N GLN A 77 -11.85 45.20 16.16
CA GLN A 77 -12.53 44.52 17.30
C GLN A 77 -14.03 44.86 17.38
N GLN A 78 -14.48 45.90 16.72
CA GLN A 78 -15.89 46.29 16.69
C GLN A 78 -16.72 45.49 15.67
N PHE A 79 -16.08 44.89 14.66
CA PHE A 79 -16.78 44.06 13.68
C PHE A 79 -17.25 42.75 14.29
N GLN A 80 -18.51 42.41 14.01
CA GLN A 80 -19.10 41.13 14.40
C GLN A 80 -19.53 40.36 13.15
N GLU A 81 -19.64 39.03 13.28
CA GLU A 81 -20.09 38.18 12.19
C GLU A 81 -21.50 38.56 11.72
N SER A 82 -22.34 39.04 12.63
CA SER A 82 -23.69 39.55 12.33
C SER A 82 -23.70 40.67 11.31
N ASP A 83 -22.67 41.50 11.31
CA ASP A 83 -22.55 42.66 10.38
C ASP A 83 -22.29 42.20 8.94
N LEU A 84 -21.79 40.97 8.76
CA LEU A 84 -21.44 40.36 7.49
C LEU A 84 -22.44 39.31 7.02
N ASN A 85 -23.60 39.17 7.64
CA ASN A 85 -24.60 38.16 7.28
C ASN A 85 -25.05 38.22 5.81
N PHE A 86 -25.02 39.40 5.19
CA PHE A 86 -25.34 39.57 3.77
C PHE A 86 -24.36 38.85 2.83
N LEU A 87 -23.15 38.52 3.29
CA LEU A 87 -22.18 37.73 2.54
C LEU A 87 -22.56 36.21 2.41
N LYS A 88 -23.65 35.77 3.01
CA LYS A 88 -24.15 34.38 2.90
C LYS A 88 -24.77 34.07 1.53
N GLU A 89 -25.33 35.09 0.88
CA GLU A 89 -26.18 34.91 -0.30
C GLU A 89 -25.41 34.90 -1.62
N GLN A 90 -24.29 35.65 -1.69
CA GLN A 90 -23.47 35.79 -2.90
C GLN A 90 -22.05 36.23 -2.58
N GLU A 91 -21.18 36.22 -3.62
CA GLU A 91 -19.83 36.78 -3.54
C GLU A 91 -19.87 38.29 -3.74
N TRP A 92 -19.15 39.02 -2.89
CA TRP A 92 -19.03 40.49 -2.90
C TRP A 92 -17.58 40.90 -3.12
N THR A 93 -17.37 41.98 -3.86
CA THR A 93 -16.05 42.65 -3.91
C THR A 93 -15.82 43.44 -2.64
N PHE A 94 -14.55 43.73 -2.32
CA PHE A 94 -14.20 44.54 -1.15
C PHE A 94 -14.91 45.90 -1.16
N GLN A 95 -14.97 46.57 -2.31
CA GLN A 95 -15.63 47.86 -2.46
C GLN A 95 -17.14 47.79 -2.21
N GLU A 96 -17.80 46.75 -2.69
CA GLU A 96 -19.24 46.54 -2.43
C GLU A 96 -19.52 46.36 -0.94
N ILE A 97 -18.64 45.64 -0.22
CA ILE A 97 -18.75 45.42 1.24
C ILE A 97 -18.58 46.75 1.98
N VAL A 98 -17.57 47.56 1.60
CA VAL A 98 -17.35 48.91 2.17
C VAL A 98 -18.58 49.79 2.02
N LEU A 99 -19.22 49.75 0.84
CA LEU A 99 -20.46 50.51 0.57
C LEU A 99 -21.64 49.97 1.37
N ALA A 100 -21.82 48.65 1.42
CA ALA A 100 -22.92 48.03 2.16
C ALA A 100 -22.86 48.31 3.67
N LEU A 101 -21.65 48.39 4.23
CA LEU A 101 -21.42 48.72 5.64
C LEU A 101 -21.35 50.22 5.90
N ASN A 102 -21.49 51.06 4.85
CA ASN A 102 -21.43 52.52 4.92
C ASN A 102 -20.18 53.06 5.66
N LEU A 103 -19.00 52.47 5.38
CA LEU A 103 -17.75 52.86 6.04
C LEU A 103 -17.21 54.16 5.45
N GLN A 104 -17.01 55.18 6.30
CA GLN A 104 -16.65 56.52 5.89
C GLN A 104 -15.17 56.84 6.08
N THR A 105 -14.50 56.24 7.03
CA THR A 105 -13.11 56.56 7.39
C THR A 105 -12.11 55.51 6.90
N ASP A 106 -10.88 55.93 6.59
CA ASP A 106 -9.79 55.01 6.20
C ASP A 106 -9.50 54.01 7.30
N VAL A 107 -9.56 54.39 8.57
CA VAL A 107 -9.40 53.47 9.71
C VAL A 107 -10.41 52.32 9.64
N GLN A 108 -11.69 52.61 9.39
CA GLN A 108 -12.75 51.59 9.27
C GLN A 108 -12.53 50.68 8.07
N ILE A 109 -12.08 51.20 6.94
CA ILE A 109 -11.85 50.45 5.71
C ILE A 109 -10.67 49.50 5.87
N PHE A 110 -9.56 49.98 6.46
CA PHE A 110 -8.39 49.14 6.75
C PHE A 110 -8.70 48.09 7.83
N ALA A 111 -9.52 48.42 8.81
CA ALA A 111 -10.00 47.50 9.84
C ALA A 111 -10.87 46.39 9.25
N LEU A 112 -11.80 46.71 8.33
CA LEU A 112 -12.58 45.70 7.60
C LEU A 112 -11.68 44.79 6.79
N TYR A 113 -10.73 45.35 6.02
CA TYR A 113 -9.81 44.53 5.23
C TYR A 113 -9.03 43.57 6.11
N LYS A 114 -8.53 44.02 7.26
CA LYS A 114 -7.81 43.21 8.24
C LYS A 114 -8.71 42.12 8.82
N TYR A 115 -9.96 42.45 9.20
CA TYR A 115 -10.94 41.50 9.71
C TYR A 115 -11.22 40.38 8.71
N LEU A 116 -11.46 40.70 7.43
CA LEU A 116 -11.75 39.73 6.39
C LEU A 116 -10.59 38.72 6.17
N HIS A 117 -9.35 39.14 6.39
CA HIS A 117 -8.17 38.31 6.20
C HIS A 117 -7.71 37.58 7.49
N ASN A 118 -8.10 38.11 8.66
CA ASN A 118 -7.78 37.48 9.94
C ASN A 118 -8.75 36.35 10.31
N HIS A 119 -9.88 36.21 9.61
CA HIS A 119 -10.89 35.19 9.86
C HIS A 119 -11.06 34.19 8.68
N PRO A 120 -9.97 33.55 8.22
CA PRO A 120 -10.04 32.60 7.11
C PRO A 120 -10.88 31.35 7.45
N GLU A 121 -11.11 31.07 8.74
CA GLU A 121 -11.98 29.99 9.20
C GLU A 121 -13.45 30.22 8.81
N LYS A 122 -13.89 31.49 8.70
CA LYS A 122 -15.28 31.88 8.43
C LYS A 122 -15.47 32.50 7.04
N ILE A 123 -14.45 33.17 6.53
CA ILE A 123 -14.53 33.95 5.31
C ILE A 123 -13.77 33.25 4.18
N TYR A 124 -14.46 33.09 3.06
CA TYR A 124 -13.84 32.67 1.80
C TYR A 124 -13.39 33.91 1.05
N CYS A 125 -12.13 33.95 0.63
CA CYS A 125 -11.55 35.00 -0.16
C CYS A 125 -10.85 34.44 -1.39
N LYS A 126 -11.21 34.90 -2.60
CA LYS A 126 -10.54 34.56 -3.86
C LYS A 126 -10.61 35.73 -4.84
N LYS A 127 -9.46 36.25 -5.25
CA LYS A 127 -9.37 37.33 -6.25
C LYS A 127 -10.28 38.53 -5.92
N ASP A 128 -10.17 39.13 -4.76
CA ASP A 128 -10.98 40.27 -4.29
C ASP A 128 -12.50 39.99 -4.19
N LYS A 129 -12.89 38.72 -4.13
CA LYS A 129 -14.26 38.30 -3.84
C LYS A 129 -14.35 37.62 -2.50
N TYR A 130 -15.34 38.00 -1.71
CA TYR A 130 -15.54 37.56 -0.33
C TYR A 130 -16.95 37.02 -0.16
N ARG A 131 -17.08 35.94 0.60
CA ARG A 131 -18.35 35.40 1.10
C ARG A 131 -18.14 34.69 2.42
N LEU A 132 -19.19 34.43 3.15
CA LEU A 132 -19.14 33.53 4.29
C LEU A 132 -19.00 32.07 3.80
N LYS A 133 -18.23 31.30 4.53
CA LYS A 133 -18.10 29.85 4.29
C LYS A 133 -19.35 29.11 4.76
N THR A 134 -19.70 28.04 4.07
CA THR A 134 -20.74 27.11 4.53
C THR A 134 -20.27 26.31 5.75
N ALA A 135 -21.18 25.69 6.47
CA ALA A 135 -20.83 24.82 7.61
C ALA A 135 -19.88 23.67 7.21
N GLU A 136 -20.08 23.12 6.00
CA GLU A 136 -19.21 22.08 5.46
C GLU A 136 -17.79 22.59 5.18
N GLU A 137 -17.67 23.80 4.59
CA GLU A 137 -16.37 24.42 4.32
C GLU A 137 -15.63 24.82 5.60
N ILE A 138 -16.35 25.24 6.64
CA ILE A 138 -15.77 25.51 7.97
C ILE A 138 -15.21 24.21 8.56
N THR A 139 -16.00 23.13 8.53
CA THR A 139 -15.55 21.81 9.02
C THR A 139 -14.32 21.31 8.26
N GLN A 140 -14.30 21.45 6.94
CA GLN A 140 -13.14 21.08 6.12
C GLN A 140 -11.91 21.92 6.45
N TYR A 141 -12.07 23.22 6.67
CA TYR A 141 -10.99 24.11 7.06
C TYR A 141 -10.41 23.75 8.44
N GLU A 142 -11.26 23.44 9.42
CA GLU A 142 -10.82 22.98 10.74
C GLU A 142 -10.05 21.66 10.68
N ILE A 143 -10.51 20.71 9.84
CA ILE A 143 -9.79 19.44 9.60
C ILE A 143 -8.43 19.72 8.99
N GLN A 144 -8.35 20.59 7.99
CA GLN A 144 -7.08 20.95 7.34
C GLN A 144 -6.13 21.63 8.33
N CYS A 145 -6.58 22.58 9.12
CA CYS A 145 -5.76 23.25 10.12
C CYS A 145 -5.22 22.27 11.17
N ARG A 146 -6.06 21.32 11.61
CA ARG A 146 -5.64 20.26 12.53
C ARG A 146 -4.55 19.38 11.92
N GLN A 147 -4.72 18.95 10.67
CA GLN A 147 -3.73 18.15 9.95
C GLN A 147 -2.40 18.90 9.76
N GLU A 148 -2.45 20.19 9.44
CA GLU A 148 -1.26 21.03 9.29
C GLU A 148 -0.53 21.21 10.62
N GLU A 149 -1.26 21.38 11.72
CA GLU A 149 -0.69 21.46 13.07
C GLU A 149 -0.07 20.14 13.53
N GLU A 150 -0.76 19.02 13.32
CA GLU A 150 -0.24 17.68 13.59
C GLU A 150 1.03 17.39 12.76
N GLU A 151 1.07 17.83 11.51
CA GLU A 151 2.27 17.70 10.68
C GLU A 151 3.40 18.59 11.19
N ARG A 152 3.09 19.82 11.60
CA ARG A 152 4.09 20.74 12.18
C ARG A 152 4.69 20.18 13.44
N GLN A 153 3.87 19.68 14.36
CA GLN A 153 4.32 19.05 15.62
C GLN A 153 5.18 17.83 15.34
N PHE A 154 4.75 16.96 14.41
CA PHE A 154 5.53 15.81 13.97
C PHE A 154 6.92 16.20 13.47
N LEU A 155 7.02 17.20 12.59
CA LEU A 155 8.30 17.67 12.06
C LEU A 155 9.19 18.30 13.15
N GLN A 156 8.61 19.01 14.13
CA GLN A 156 9.34 19.53 15.29
C GLN A 156 9.91 18.41 16.17
N GLU A 157 9.11 17.37 16.44
CA GLU A 157 9.57 16.21 17.19
C GLU A 157 10.69 15.46 16.44
N VAL A 158 10.54 15.25 15.12
CA VAL A 158 11.59 14.63 14.29
C VAL A 158 12.87 15.47 14.30
N ASN A 159 12.79 16.78 14.23
CA ASN A 159 13.95 17.67 14.34
C ASN A 159 14.62 17.57 15.72
N ALA A 160 13.84 17.47 16.78
CA ALA A 160 14.33 17.35 18.15
C ALA A 160 15.04 16.01 18.45
N LEU A 161 14.82 14.95 17.64
CA LEU A 161 15.58 13.70 17.73
C LEU A 161 17.09 13.92 17.65
N PHE A 162 17.54 14.87 16.82
CA PHE A 162 18.96 15.19 16.67
C PHE A 162 19.57 15.84 17.92
N SER A 163 18.73 16.34 18.81
CA SER A 163 19.12 16.87 20.13
C SER A 163 18.94 15.83 21.26
N GLY A 164 18.65 14.56 20.91
CA GLY A 164 18.47 13.47 21.87
C GLY A 164 17.07 13.39 22.50
N ALA A 165 16.08 14.14 22.00
CA ALA A 165 14.71 14.02 22.43
C ALA A 165 14.07 12.69 22.00
N LYS A 166 13.01 12.26 22.71
CA LYS A 166 12.24 11.07 22.31
C LYS A 166 10.99 11.50 21.56
N LEU A 167 10.64 10.75 20.52
CA LEU A 167 9.37 10.91 19.84
C LEU A 167 8.19 10.46 20.71
N SER A 168 7.05 11.12 20.55
CA SER A 168 5.77 10.60 21.00
C SER A 168 5.45 9.28 20.25
N ARG A 169 4.62 8.42 20.85
CA ARG A 169 4.21 7.16 20.18
C ARG A 169 3.58 7.40 18.80
N ALA A 170 2.76 8.44 18.67
CA ALA A 170 2.13 8.81 17.40
C ALA A 170 3.18 9.21 16.36
N SER A 171 4.11 10.08 16.70
CA SER A 171 5.19 10.53 15.82
C SER A 171 6.17 9.41 15.48
N GLN A 172 6.45 8.52 16.43
CA GLN A 172 7.27 7.33 16.17
C GLN A 172 6.63 6.44 15.11
N HIS A 173 5.34 6.13 15.25
CA HIS A 173 4.60 5.32 14.27
C HIS A 173 4.52 6.01 12.90
N LYS A 174 4.22 7.31 12.88
CA LYS A 174 4.17 8.12 11.65
C LYS A 174 5.53 8.14 10.94
N LEU A 175 6.63 8.25 11.70
CA LEU A 175 7.99 8.24 11.16
C LEU A 175 8.34 6.87 10.56
N PHE A 176 8.13 5.78 11.28
CA PHE A 176 8.40 4.42 10.80
C PHE A 176 7.65 4.10 9.51
N ASN A 177 6.39 4.54 9.40
CA ASN A 177 5.62 4.38 8.16
C ASN A 177 6.12 5.26 7.01
N ALA A 178 6.70 6.43 7.30
CA ALA A 178 7.22 7.33 6.30
C ALA A 178 8.60 6.93 5.77
N LEU A 179 9.46 6.28 6.60
CA LEU A 179 10.83 5.95 6.23
C LEU A 179 10.97 5.16 4.92
N PRO A 180 10.20 4.09 4.66
CA PRO A 180 10.27 3.35 3.40
C PRO A 180 9.85 4.21 2.19
N GLU A 181 8.90 5.14 2.37
CA GLU A 181 8.35 5.98 1.31
C GLU A 181 9.22 7.21 0.99
N LEU A 182 10.26 7.49 1.80
CA LEU A 182 11.11 8.66 1.60
C LEU A 182 11.89 8.65 0.28
N GLN A 183 12.10 7.52 -0.35
CA GLN A 183 12.79 7.44 -1.65
C GLN A 183 11.86 7.72 -2.84
N THR A 184 10.53 7.63 -2.67
CA THR A 184 9.58 7.93 -3.73
C THR A 184 9.34 9.44 -3.87
N HIS A 185 9.39 9.96 -5.10
CA HIS A 185 9.53 11.40 -5.38
C HIS A 185 8.38 12.32 -4.98
N LYS A 186 7.21 11.83 -4.55
CA LYS A 186 6.02 12.69 -4.37
C LYS A 186 5.46 12.74 -2.94
N LYS A 187 5.79 11.79 -2.09
CA LYS A 187 5.26 11.75 -0.71
C LYS A 187 6.23 12.35 0.30
N HIS A 188 5.72 12.82 1.43
CA HIS A 188 6.47 13.34 2.57
C HIS A 188 7.41 14.51 2.25
N LYS A 189 6.97 15.44 1.38
CA LYS A 189 7.80 16.56 0.91
C LYS A 189 8.45 17.35 2.06
N LYS A 190 7.68 17.75 3.06
CA LYS A 190 8.18 18.54 4.21
C LYS A 190 9.18 17.76 5.07
N LEU A 191 8.96 16.44 5.26
CA LEU A 191 9.91 15.59 5.98
C LEU A 191 11.22 15.45 5.19
N LYS A 192 11.15 15.30 3.87
CA LYS A 192 12.35 15.29 3.01
C LYS A 192 13.11 16.61 3.09
N GLU A 193 12.43 17.74 3.00
CA GLU A 193 13.03 19.06 3.13
C GLU A 193 13.72 19.22 4.49
N LEU A 194 13.11 18.74 5.56
CA LEU A 194 13.73 18.70 6.90
C LEU A 194 14.99 17.83 6.90
N ILE A 195 14.92 16.61 6.38
CA ILE A 195 16.07 15.70 6.31
C ILE A 195 17.23 16.32 5.52
N LEU A 196 16.94 16.91 4.36
CA LEU A 196 17.98 17.59 3.56
C LEU A 196 18.59 18.78 4.28
N SER A 197 17.82 19.51 5.08
CA SER A 197 18.34 20.61 5.91
C SER A 197 19.25 20.12 7.04
N LEU A 198 19.04 18.90 7.52
CA LEU A 198 19.87 18.26 8.57
C LEU A 198 21.18 17.70 8.01
N TYR A 199 21.23 17.39 6.71
CA TYR A 199 22.42 16.86 6.04
C TYR A 199 22.78 17.68 4.78
N PRO A 200 23.11 18.96 4.91
CA PRO A 200 23.23 19.89 3.76
C PRO A 200 24.41 19.57 2.82
N LEU A 201 25.37 18.74 3.25
CA LEU A 201 26.54 18.37 2.47
C LEU A 201 26.37 17.04 1.71
N LEU A 202 25.27 16.33 1.93
CA LEU A 202 25.02 15.03 1.29
C LEU A 202 24.07 15.17 0.10
N LYS A 203 24.19 14.27 -0.87
CA LYS A 203 23.17 14.11 -1.92
C LYS A 203 21.84 13.67 -1.28
N PRO A 204 20.68 14.00 -1.89
CA PRO A 204 19.38 13.67 -1.31
C PRO A 204 19.21 12.20 -0.91
N GLU A 205 19.68 11.29 -1.74
CA GLU A 205 19.59 9.83 -1.50
C GLU A 205 20.46 9.41 -0.32
N GLU A 206 21.68 9.95 -0.22
CA GLU A 206 22.61 9.69 0.87
C GLU A 206 22.10 10.28 2.20
N ALA A 207 21.50 11.48 2.17
CA ALA A 207 20.90 12.12 3.33
C ALA A 207 19.74 11.28 3.88
N ILE A 208 18.85 10.80 3.01
CA ILE A 208 17.72 9.94 3.37
C ILE A 208 18.24 8.62 3.98
N LEU A 209 19.22 7.98 3.36
CA LEU A 209 19.79 6.73 3.86
C LEU A 209 20.44 6.93 5.23
N LYS A 210 21.19 8.03 5.41
CA LYS A 210 21.82 8.36 6.70
C LYS A 210 20.80 8.66 7.79
N PHE A 211 19.70 9.31 7.42
CA PHE A 211 18.60 9.56 8.35
C PHE A 211 17.89 8.26 8.76
N ARG A 212 17.62 7.35 7.82
CA ARG A 212 17.04 6.02 8.11
C ARG A 212 17.92 5.24 9.08
N LYS A 213 19.23 5.21 8.83
CA LYS A 213 20.21 4.60 9.73
C LYS A 213 20.21 5.24 11.13
N PHE A 214 20.11 6.57 11.20
CA PHE A 214 19.98 7.29 12.46
C PHE A 214 18.70 6.92 13.21
N CYS A 215 17.60 6.63 12.52
CA CYS A 215 16.35 6.16 13.10
C CYS A 215 16.38 4.67 13.53
N GLY A 216 17.51 3.99 13.43
CA GLY A 216 17.67 2.59 13.84
C GLY A 216 17.38 1.56 12.77
N GLU A 217 17.11 1.99 11.51
CA GLU A 217 17.09 1.07 10.37
C GLU A 217 18.53 0.74 9.99
N THR A 218 18.93 -0.51 10.20
CA THR A 218 20.25 -0.97 9.74
C THR A 218 20.20 -1.20 8.22
N PRO A 219 21.25 -0.82 7.46
CA PRO A 219 21.28 -1.10 6.03
C PRO A 219 21.20 -2.58 5.68
N GLU A 220 21.54 -3.43 6.65
CA GLU A 220 21.50 -4.88 6.52
C GLU A 220 20.07 -5.43 6.56
N ASP A 221 19.16 -4.73 7.25
CA ASP A 221 17.75 -5.14 7.41
C ASP A 221 16.82 -4.54 6.35
N ILE A 222 17.34 -3.63 5.51
CA ILE A 222 16.53 -2.95 4.49
C ILE A 222 16.77 -3.60 3.15
N ASP A 223 15.71 -4.09 2.55
CA ASP A 223 15.69 -4.40 1.12
C ASP A 223 15.59 -3.09 0.33
N PRO A 224 16.65 -2.65 -0.36
CA PRO A 224 16.64 -1.37 -1.07
C PRO A 224 15.69 -1.36 -2.26
N VAL A 225 15.33 -2.53 -2.81
CA VAL A 225 14.37 -2.65 -3.91
C VAL A 225 12.97 -2.37 -3.40
N ILE A 226 12.59 -2.99 -2.28
CA ILE A 226 11.29 -2.75 -1.63
C ILE A 226 11.17 -1.30 -1.17
N ALA A 227 12.23 -0.78 -0.54
CA ALA A 227 12.28 0.61 -0.11
C ALA A 227 12.16 1.60 -1.28
N GLY A 228 12.83 1.31 -2.40
CA GLY A 228 12.78 2.14 -3.62
C GLY A 228 11.44 2.06 -4.36
N ALA A 229 10.73 0.93 -4.27
CA ALA A 229 9.43 0.75 -4.90
C ALA A 229 8.29 1.49 -4.15
N GLY A 230 8.53 1.96 -2.92
CA GLY A 230 7.51 2.66 -2.13
C GLY A 230 6.35 1.79 -1.67
N ILE A 231 6.58 0.48 -1.57
CA ILE A 231 5.58 -0.45 -1.04
C ILE A 231 5.43 -0.22 0.47
N PRO A 232 4.21 0.03 0.98
CA PRO A 232 4.00 0.20 2.40
C PRO A 232 4.23 -1.13 3.13
N ILE A 233 5.28 -1.19 3.96
CA ILE A 233 5.65 -2.39 4.73
C ILE A 233 4.69 -2.59 5.91
N GLY A 234 4.29 -1.51 6.57
CA GLY A 234 3.43 -1.53 7.74
C GLY A 234 1.95 -1.23 7.46
N PHE A 235 1.19 -1.11 8.54
CA PHE A 235 -0.22 -0.73 8.56
C PHE A 235 -0.44 0.40 9.57
N SER A 236 -1.44 1.24 9.33
CA SER A 236 -1.86 2.25 10.30
C SER A 236 -2.50 1.60 11.54
N ASP A 237 -2.49 2.29 12.67
CA ASP A 237 -3.14 1.82 13.90
C ASP A 237 -4.63 1.54 13.70
N LEU A 238 -5.29 2.32 12.85
CA LEU A 238 -6.69 2.12 12.49
C LEU A 238 -6.91 0.73 11.88
N LEU A 239 -6.05 0.32 10.94
CA LEU A 239 -6.14 -1.00 10.29
C LEU A 239 -5.77 -2.14 11.24
N VAL A 240 -4.78 -1.92 12.11
CA VAL A 240 -4.37 -2.92 13.11
C VAL A 240 -5.46 -3.16 14.16
N GLN A 241 -6.24 -2.12 14.50
CA GLN A 241 -7.31 -2.17 15.52
C GLN A 241 -8.69 -2.45 14.92
N GLU A 242 -8.85 -2.47 13.59
CA GLU A 242 -10.13 -2.78 12.96
C GLU A 242 -10.57 -4.20 13.34
N LYS A 243 -11.81 -4.32 13.82
CA LYS A 243 -12.35 -5.61 14.25
C LYS A 243 -12.95 -6.35 13.06
N LEU A 244 -12.52 -7.59 12.91
CA LEU A 244 -13.16 -8.52 11.99
C LEU A 244 -14.57 -8.86 12.48
N LEU A 245 -15.47 -9.20 11.56
CA LEU A 245 -16.79 -9.71 11.91
C LEU A 245 -16.63 -10.96 12.79
N PRO A 246 -17.47 -11.13 13.83
CA PRO A 246 -17.42 -12.34 14.64
C PRO A 246 -17.76 -13.56 13.78
N PRO A 247 -17.11 -14.72 13.99
CA PRO A 247 -17.53 -15.95 13.34
C PRO A 247 -18.95 -16.28 13.82
N GLU A 248 -19.75 -16.85 12.93
CA GLU A 248 -21.04 -17.43 13.36
C GLU A 248 -20.80 -18.44 14.48
N THR A 249 -21.56 -18.35 15.57
CA THR A 249 -21.42 -19.19 16.75
C THR A 249 -21.96 -20.60 16.48
N ILE A 250 -21.35 -21.33 15.54
CA ILE A 250 -21.68 -22.71 15.19
C ILE A 250 -20.67 -23.61 15.89
N LYS A 251 -21.15 -24.72 16.44
CA LYS A 251 -20.28 -25.77 17.00
C LYS A 251 -19.34 -26.30 15.92
N PRO A 252 -18.11 -26.73 16.26
CA PRO A 252 -17.21 -27.33 15.29
C PRO A 252 -17.87 -28.56 14.66
N GLN A 253 -17.87 -28.59 13.32
CA GLN A 253 -18.51 -29.66 12.54
C GLN A 253 -17.50 -30.72 12.09
N ALA A 254 -16.21 -30.40 12.10
CA ALA A 254 -15.13 -31.28 11.74
C ALA A 254 -13.82 -30.91 12.44
N LYS A 255 -12.88 -31.87 12.46
CA LYS A 255 -11.47 -31.65 12.78
C LYS A 255 -10.66 -31.75 11.51
N ALA A 256 -9.71 -30.85 11.32
CA ALA A 256 -8.82 -30.80 10.17
C ALA A 256 -7.38 -30.52 10.61
N PHE A 257 -6.43 -30.75 9.72
CA PHE A 257 -5.02 -30.37 9.91
C PHE A 257 -4.50 -29.62 8.67
N SER A 258 -3.53 -28.76 8.85
CA SER A 258 -2.82 -28.12 7.73
C SER A 258 -1.46 -28.77 7.50
N ILE A 259 -0.90 -28.58 6.29
CA ILE A 259 0.46 -29.02 5.93
C ILE A 259 1.12 -27.86 5.17
N ASP A 260 2.15 -27.27 5.76
CA ASP A 260 2.80 -26.06 5.25
C ASP A 260 4.32 -26.08 5.45
N ASP A 261 5.01 -25.00 5.13
CA ASP A 261 6.41 -24.82 5.50
C ASP A 261 6.56 -24.58 7.02
N GLU A 262 7.68 -25.00 7.59
CA GLU A 262 7.97 -24.87 9.04
C GLU A 262 7.87 -23.44 9.56
N THR A 263 8.07 -22.45 8.69
CA THR A 263 8.04 -21.02 9.03
C THR A 263 6.69 -20.36 8.79
N THR A 264 5.71 -21.06 8.21
CA THR A 264 4.37 -20.54 7.92
C THR A 264 3.62 -20.19 9.20
N LYS A 265 2.95 -19.03 9.19
CA LYS A 265 2.09 -18.57 10.29
C LYS A 265 0.68 -18.23 9.81
N ASP A 266 0.51 -17.95 8.53
CA ASP A 266 -0.72 -17.61 7.84
C ASP A 266 -1.26 -18.82 7.07
N PHE A 267 -1.80 -19.80 7.82
CA PHE A 267 -2.37 -21.03 7.28
C PHE A 267 -3.69 -20.75 6.57
N ASP A 268 -3.68 -20.76 5.24
CA ASP A 268 -4.86 -20.52 4.40
C ASP A 268 -5.75 -21.76 4.27
N ASP A 269 -5.17 -22.97 4.21
CA ASP A 269 -5.87 -24.22 3.92
C ASP A 269 -5.61 -25.31 4.95
N ALA A 270 -6.56 -26.24 5.01
CA ALA A 270 -6.50 -27.44 5.84
C ALA A 270 -7.23 -28.59 5.14
N ILE A 271 -6.98 -29.80 5.58
CA ILE A 271 -7.57 -31.00 5.03
C ILE A 271 -8.07 -31.93 6.14
N SER A 272 -9.04 -32.75 5.80
CA SER A 272 -9.39 -33.93 6.58
C SER A 272 -9.64 -35.11 5.66
N ILE A 273 -9.37 -36.30 6.18
CA ILE A 273 -9.65 -37.57 5.52
C ILE A 273 -10.26 -38.54 6.53
N ASN A 274 -11.37 -39.15 6.15
CA ASN A 274 -12.06 -40.13 6.98
C ASN A 274 -12.49 -41.31 6.11
N LYS A 275 -12.43 -42.51 6.68
CA LYS A 275 -12.96 -43.70 6.06
C LYS A 275 -14.33 -44.02 6.65
N ASP A 276 -15.34 -44.18 5.79
CA ASP A 276 -16.71 -44.53 6.16
C ASP A 276 -17.11 -45.81 5.41
N GLY A 277 -16.93 -46.98 6.06
CA GLY A 277 -17.07 -48.29 5.43
C GLY A 277 -16.07 -48.51 4.30
N SER A 278 -16.59 -48.71 3.09
CA SER A 278 -15.78 -48.84 1.86
C SER A 278 -15.45 -47.54 1.18
N PHE A 279 -16.05 -46.41 1.63
CA PHE A 279 -15.85 -45.09 1.03
C PHE A 279 -14.82 -44.25 1.79
N TRP A 280 -14.18 -43.38 1.07
CA TRP A 280 -13.36 -42.32 1.65
C TRP A 280 -14.04 -40.96 1.52
N ARG A 281 -13.91 -40.15 2.56
CA ARG A 281 -14.31 -38.76 2.51
C ARG A 281 -13.09 -37.88 2.73
N ILE A 282 -12.66 -37.16 1.69
CA ILE A 282 -11.62 -36.15 1.76
C ILE A 282 -12.30 -34.78 1.71
N THR A 283 -11.92 -33.89 2.60
CA THR A 283 -12.42 -32.52 2.59
C THR A 283 -11.26 -31.55 2.58
N VAL A 284 -11.30 -30.59 1.64
CA VAL A 284 -10.38 -29.46 1.57
C VAL A 284 -11.10 -28.25 2.14
N TYR A 285 -10.46 -27.57 3.05
CA TYR A 285 -10.96 -26.39 3.75
C TYR A 285 -10.07 -25.21 3.43
N VAL A 286 -10.67 -24.06 3.13
CA VAL A 286 -9.96 -22.79 2.97
C VAL A 286 -10.54 -21.80 3.95
N SER A 287 -9.69 -21.04 4.66
CA SER A 287 -10.11 -20.01 5.61
C SER A 287 -11.13 -19.05 4.99
N SER A 288 -12.30 -18.89 5.63
CA SER A 288 -13.35 -18.02 5.11
C SER A 288 -13.13 -16.58 5.52
N VAL A 289 -12.15 -15.93 4.86
CA VAL A 289 -11.88 -14.49 5.05
C VAL A 289 -13.11 -13.67 4.64
N SER A 290 -13.83 -14.11 3.62
CA SER A 290 -15.07 -13.49 3.13
C SER A 290 -16.14 -13.32 4.20
N GLU A 291 -16.21 -14.22 5.19
CA GLU A 291 -17.17 -14.14 6.29
C GLU A 291 -16.73 -13.22 7.44
N ARG A 292 -15.43 -12.91 7.48
CA ARG A 292 -14.82 -12.15 8.57
C ARG A 292 -14.57 -10.68 8.17
N LEU A 293 -14.51 -10.40 6.88
CA LEU A 293 -14.15 -9.08 6.36
C LEU A 293 -15.38 -8.39 5.73
N LYS A 294 -15.70 -7.20 6.24
CA LYS A 294 -16.79 -6.40 5.67
C LYS A 294 -16.31 -5.74 4.37
N ILE A 295 -17.08 -5.91 3.29
CA ILE A 295 -16.84 -5.24 2.00
C ILE A 295 -16.85 -3.72 2.20
N ARG A 296 -15.92 -3.03 1.55
CA ARG A 296 -15.71 -1.57 1.66
C ARG A 296 -15.25 -1.11 3.06
N SER A 297 -14.82 -2.02 3.93
CA SER A 297 -14.13 -1.63 5.16
C SER A 297 -12.72 -1.11 4.88
N PRO A 298 -12.08 -0.40 5.81
CA PRO A 298 -10.68 0.02 5.67
C PRO A 298 -9.73 -1.14 5.38
N LEU A 299 -9.88 -2.29 6.04
CA LEU A 299 -9.09 -3.50 5.75
C LEU A 299 -9.33 -4.05 4.35
N PHE A 300 -10.59 -4.04 3.88
CA PHE A 300 -10.90 -4.45 2.51
C PHE A 300 -10.23 -3.52 1.48
N ALA A 301 -10.33 -2.20 1.68
CA ALA A 301 -9.70 -1.21 0.80
C ALA A 301 -8.16 -1.31 0.81
N GLU A 302 -7.55 -1.66 1.94
CA GLU A 302 -6.11 -1.90 2.01
C GLU A 302 -5.71 -3.19 1.29
N ALA A 303 -6.50 -4.27 1.41
CA ALA A 303 -6.27 -5.51 0.66
C ALA A 303 -6.39 -5.29 -0.85
N GLU A 304 -7.39 -4.52 -1.31
CA GLU A 304 -7.56 -4.11 -2.69
C GLU A 304 -6.34 -3.33 -3.22
N LYS A 305 -5.79 -2.44 -2.40
CA LYS A 305 -4.60 -1.65 -2.74
C LYS A 305 -3.33 -2.48 -2.80
N ARG A 306 -3.15 -3.47 -1.90
CA ARG A 306 -1.97 -4.33 -1.84
C ARG A 306 -1.98 -5.46 -2.86
N VAL A 307 -3.14 -5.95 -3.24
CA VAL A 307 -3.44 -7.05 -4.18
C VAL A 307 -2.89 -8.41 -3.74
N THR A 308 -1.68 -8.49 -3.25
CA THR A 308 -1.08 -9.74 -2.75
C THR A 308 -0.02 -9.47 -1.68
N ALA A 309 0.19 -10.41 -0.80
CA ALA A 309 1.36 -10.41 0.07
C ALA A 309 2.65 -10.57 -0.75
N LEU A 310 3.73 -9.95 -0.27
CA LEU A 310 5.05 -10.04 -0.90
C LEU A 310 6.03 -10.68 0.10
N TYR A 311 6.71 -11.73 -0.36
CA TYR A 311 7.71 -12.46 0.42
C TYR A 311 9.09 -12.11 -0.12
N THR A 312 9.97 -11.63 0.76
CA THR A 312 11.36 -11.31 0.45
C THR A 312 12.30 -12.12 1.34
N ALA A 313 13.58 -12.10 1.06
CA ALA A 313 14.56 -12.86 1.85
C ALA A 313 14.56 -12.50 3.35
N ASN A 314 14.24 -11.24 3.67
CA ASN A 314 14.33 -10.70 5.05
C ASN A 314 12.99 -10.29 5.65
N ALA A 315 11.90 -10.26 4.89
CA ALA A 315 10.62 -9.78 5.40
C ALA A 315 9.42 -10.36 4.63
N VAL A 316 8.29 -10.42 5.31
CA VAL A 316 6.98 -10.64 4.73
C VAL A 316 6.21 -9.33 4.79
N ILE A 317 5.69 -8.89 3.64
CA ILE A 317 4.78 -7.74 3.56
C ILE A 317 3.38 -8.33 3.33
N PRO A 318 2.57 -8.48 4.39
CA PRO A 318 1.32 -9.22 4.31
C PRO A 318 0.19 -8.38 3.68
N LEU A 319 -0.85 -9.07 3.23
CA LEU A 319 -2.08 -8.44 2.73
C LEU A 319 -2.88 -7.77 3.85
N PHE A 320 -2.90 -8.37 5.03
CA PHE A 320 -3.55 -7.89 6.25
C PHE A 320 -2.55 -7.72 7.38
N PRO A 321 -2.82 -6.88 8.40
CA PRO A 321 -2.00 -6.81 9.60
C PRO A 321 -1.75 -8.19 10.23
N PHE A 322 -0.57 -8.41 10.79
CA PHE A 322 -0.17 -9.72 11.33
C PHE A 322 -1.10 -10.28 12.41
N ASN A 323 -1.74 -9.42 13.21
CA ASN A 323 -2.76 -9.85 14.18
C ASN A 323 -3.99 -10.46 13.49
N HIS A 324 -4.28 -10.08 12.25
CA HIS A 324 -5.36 -10.68 11.45
C HIS A 324 -4.84 -11.88 10.63
N SER A 325 -3.80 -11.69 9.81
CA SER A 325 -3.31 -12.74 8.91
C SER A 325 -2.78 -13.96 9.66
N GLU A 326 -1.98 -13.77 10.71
CA GLU A 326 -1.33 -14.87 11.43
C GLU A 326 -2.17 -15.43 12.60
N LYS A 327 -3.20 -14.68 13.09
CA LYS A 327 -3.97 -15.11 14.27
C LYS A 327 -5.45 -15.29 13.99
N GLU A 328 -6.17 -14.22 13.59
CA GLU A 328 -7.63 -14.26 13.55
C GLU A 328 -8.19 -14.97 12.30
N LEU A 329 -7.50 -14.90 11.16
CA LEU A 329 -7.88 -15.51 9.90
C LEU A 329 -7.19 -16.86 9.66
N SER A 330 -6.00 -17.04 10.20
CA SER A 330 -5.18 -18.24 10.03
C SER A 330 -5.80 -19.48 10.68
N LEU A 331 -5.68 -20.63 10.02
CA LEU A 331 -6.15 -21.93 10.48
C LEU A 331 -5.17 -22.54 11.50
N ILE A 332 -5.13 -21.94 12.69
CA ILE A 332 -4.19 -22.28 13.76
C ILE A 332 -4.74 -23.43 14.61
N LYS A 333 -3.84 -24.33 15.05
CA LYS A 333 -4.11 -25.44 15.96
C LYS A 333 -4.97 -25.03 17.17
N ASN A 334 -5.96 -25.86 17.49
CA ASN A 334 -6.92 -25.70 18.59
C ASN A 334 -7.87 -24.51 18.46
N MET A 335 -7.92 -23.82 17.30
CA MET A 335 -8.80 -22.69 17.08
C MET A 335 -10.00 -23.10 16.22
N LEU A 336 -11.19 -22.57 16.57
CA LEU A 336 -12.38 -22.67 15.75
C LEU A 336 -12.29 -21.62 14.63
N ARG A 337 -12.50 -22.06 13.38
CA ARG A 337 -12.42 -21.16 12.21
C ARG A 337 -13.55 -21.41 11.22
N PRO A 338 -14.15 -20.35 10.67
CA PRO A 338 -15.03 -20.46 9.53
C PRO A 338 -14.22 -20.79 8.27
N VAL A 339 -14.74 -21.68 7.46
CA VAL A 339 -14.08 -22.16 6.23
C VAL A 339 -15.11 -22.33 5.10
N LEU A 340 -14.62 -22.20 3.87
CA LEU A 340 -15.28 -22.69 2.69
C LEU A 340 -14.71 -24.09 2.39
N ALA A 341 -15.56 -25.11 2.43
CA ALA A 341 -15.18 -26.51 2.34
C ALA A 341 -15.62 -27.14 1.03
N LEU A 342 -14.73 -27.91 0.41
CA LEU A 342 -15.02 -28.86 -0.66
C LEU A 342 -14.98 -30.27 -0.08
N ASN A 343 -16.15 -30.89 0.11
CA ASN A 343 -16.28 -32.27 0.52
C ASN A 343 -16.27 -33.18 -0.71
N LEU A 344 -15.50 -34.26 -0.66
CA LEU A 344 -15.39 -35.25 -1.71
C LEU A 344 -15.69 -36.64 -1.14
N TRP A 345 -16.59 -37.37 -1.78
CA TRP A 345 -16.87 -38.78 -1.49
C TRP A 345 -16.24 -39.62 -2.58
N LEU A 346 -15.38 -40.52 -2.18
CA LEU A 346 -14.56 -41.35 -3.05
C LEU A 346 -14.92 -42.83 -2.82
N ASP A 347 -14.89 -43.63 -3.88
CA ASP A 347 -14.98 -45.09 -3.76
C ASP A 347 -13.66 -45.71 -3.28
N GLU A 348 -13.62 -47.04 -3.20
CA GLU A 348 -12.43 -47.79 -2.77
C GLU A 348 -11.21 -47.59 -3.68
N LYS A 349 -11.44 -47.23 -4.94
CA LYS A 349 -10.41 -46.91 -5.92
C LYS A 349 -10.00 -45.42 -5.92
N LEU A 350 -10.51 -44.67 -4.94
CA LEU A 350 -10.32 -43.22 -4.80
C LEU A 350 -10.93 -42.38 -5.96
N ALA A 351 -11.86 -42.94 -6.74
CA ALA A 351 -12.57 -42.20 -7.75
C ALA A 351 -13.67 -41.32 -7.10
N ILE A 352 -13.72 -40.03 -7.47
CA ILE A 352 -14.70 -39.11 -6.93
C ILE A 352 -16.09 -39.48 -7.45
N GLN A 353 -17.02 -39.80 -6.54
CA GLN A 353 -18.40 -40.14 -6.81
C GLN A 353 -19.35 -38.97 -6.65
N HIS A 354 -19.06 -38.11 -5.67
CA HIS A 354 -19.87 -36.95 -5.35
C HIS A 354 -19.03 -35.86 -4.73
N TYR A 355 -19.45 -34.60 -4.88
CA TYR A 355 -18.84 -33.47 -4.17
C TYR A 355 -19.91 -32.47 -3.68
N GLU A 356 -19.57 -31.75 -2.64
CA GLU A 356 -20.39 -30.69 -2.07
C GLU A 356 -19.53 -29.51 -1.64
N LEU A 357 -19.94 -28.30 -2.05
CA LEU A 357 -19.38 -27.06 -1.52
C LEU A 357 -20.28 -26.54 -0.39
N ARG A 358 -19.69 -26.22 0.76
CA ARG A 358 -20.43 -25.68 1.89
C ARG A 358 -19.58 -24.78 2.77
N ARG A 359 -20.23 -23.85 3.43
CA ARG A 359 -19.65 -23.07 4.52
C ARG A 359 -19.79 -23.87 5.81
N MET A 360 -18.76 -23.88 6.63
CA MET A 360 -18.77 -24.58 7.91
C MET A 360 -17.73 -24.03 8.88
N ASN A 361 -17.81 -24.45 10.14
CA ASN A 361 -16.78 -24.17 11.14
C ASN A 361 -16.01 -25.45 11.49
N ILE A 362 -14.69 -25.34 11.52
CA ILE A 362 -13.82 -26.47 11.87
C ILE A 362 -12.90 -26.12 13.03
N THR A 363 -12.40 -27.15 13.71
CA THR A 363 -11.27 -27.01 14.64
C THR A 363 -10.04 -27.63 14.03
N ILE A 364 -8.93 -26.91 14.06
CA ILE A 364 -7.64 -27.41 13.59
C ILE A 364 -7.02 -28.29 14.68
N SER A 365 -6.74 -29.55 14.35
CA SER A 365 -6.10 -30.49 15.27
C SER A 365 -4.59 -30.30 15.33
N ASP A 366 -3.97 -30.09 14.18
CA ASP A 366 -2.52 -29.96 14.02
C ASP A 366 -2.17 -29.07 12.81
N ASN A 367 -1.02 -28.39 12.92
CA ASN A 367 -0.34 -27.75 11.81
C ASN A 367 0.97 -28.51 11.58
N TYR A 368 1.02 -29.32 10.54
CA TYR A 368 2.20 -30.12 10.19
C TYR A 368 3.09 -29.36 9.22
N SER A 369 4.40 -29.62 9.30
CA SER A 369 5.32 -29.22 8.25
C SER A 369 5.39 -30.27 7.14
N TYR A 370 5.79 -29.87 5.91
CA TYR A 370 6.03 -30.80 4.82
C TYR A 370 7.02 -31.91 5.23
N ASN A 371 8.09 -31.56 5.92
CA ASN A 371 9.12 -32.50 6.39
C ASN A 371 8.58 -33.52 7.38
N GLU A 372 7.64 -33.15 8.25
CA GLU A 372 7.00 -34.07 9.18
C GLU A 372 6.13 -35.09 8.45
N ILE A 373 5.39 -34.64 7.44
CA ILE A 373 4.52 -35.55 6.67
C ILE A 373 5.35 -36.47 5.75
N ASP A 374 6.40 -35.93 5.11
CA ASP A 374 7.29 -36.76 4.28
C ASP A 374 7.90 -37.94 5.05
N LYS A 375 8.23 -37.73 6.33
CA LYS A 375 8.72 -38.82 7.22
C LYS A 375 7.64 -39.86 7.55
N GLN A 376 6.37 -39.53 7.40
CA GLN A 376 5.22 -40.36 7.76
C GLN A 376 4.38 -40.76 6.52
N ILE A 377 4.88 -40.53 5.32
CA ILE A 377 4.09 -40.64 4.08
C ILE A 377 3.54 -42.05 3.82
N GLU A 378 4.22 -43.09 4.32
CA GLU A 378 3.78 -44.49 4.20
C GLU A 378 2.68 -44.85 5.23
N GLN A 379 2.41 -43.97 6.20
CA GLN A 379 1.41 -44.24 7.25
C GLN A 379 0.05 -43.66 6.85
N GLU A 380 -1.04 -44.31 7.25
CA GLU A 380 -2.38 -43.72 7.13
C GLU A 380 -2.53 -42.56 8.11
N PRO A 381 -3.19 -41.47 7.70
CA PRO A 381 -3.94 -41.31 6.44
C PRO A 381 -3.12 -40.74 5.27
N PHE A 382 -1.85 -40.45 5.45
CA PHE A 382 -1.02 -39.72 4.47
C PHE A 382 -0.73 -40.56 3.23
N SER A 383 -0.56 -41.89 3.40
CA SER A 383 -0.37 -42.84 2.29
C SER A 383 -1.57 -42.81 1.31
N THR A 384 -2.79 -42.77 1.84
CA THR A 384 -4.00 -42.66 1.02
C THR A 384 -4.10 -41.29 0.34
N LEU A 385 -3.79 -40.16 1.03
CA LEU A 385 -3.75 -38.85 0.43
C LEU A 385 -2.72 -38.74 -0.71
N TYR A 386 -1.54 -39.31 -0.52
CA TYR A 386 -0.51 -39.32 -1.56
C TYR A 386 -0.90 -40.17 -2.77
N ARG A 387 -1.52 -41.35 -2.54
CA ARG A 387 -2.10 -42.13 -3.64
C ARG A 387 -3.15 -41.36 -4.42
N PHE A 388 -4.03 -40.65 -3.71
CA PHE A 388 -5.07 -39.83 -4.33
C PHE A 388 -4.46 -38.68 -5.16
N SER A 389 -3.44 -38.01 -4.64
CA SER A 389 -2.77 -36.93 -5.37
C SER A 389 -2.10 -37.41 -6.66
N LYS A 390 -1.44 -38.58 -6.64
CA LYS A 390 -0.87 -39.20 -7.84
C LYS A 390 -1.94 -39.48 -8.90
N MET A 391 -3.07 -40.05 -8.47
CA MET A 391 -4.18 -40.32 -9.40
C MET A 391 -4.76 -39.04 -10.01
N LEU A 392 -4.85 -37.96 -9.24
CA LEU A 392 -5.30 -36.67 -9.76
C LEU A 392 -4.33 -36.12 -10.82
N ALA A 393 -3.03 -36.16 -10.57
CA ALA A 393 -1.99 -35.74 -11.51
C ALA A 393 -2.04 -36.57 -12.81
N GLU A 394 -2.12 -37.89 -12.71
CA GLU A 394 -2.26 -38.79 -13.87
C GLU A 394 -3.51 -38.49 -14.70
N LYS A 395 -4.65 -38.30 -14.04
CA LYS A 395 -5.91 -37.98 -14.72
C LYS A 395 -5.85 -36.66 -15.53
N ARG A 396 -5.06 -35.69 -15.08
CA ARG A 396 -4.88 -34.42 -15.79
C ARG A 396 -3.93 -34.54 -16.99
N GLY A 397 -3.20 -35.65 -17.13
CA GLY A 397 -2.30 -35.90 -18.26
C GLY A 397 -1.05 -35.02 -18.27
N ILE A 398 -0.72 -34.38 -17.15
CA ILE A 398 0.47 -33.56 -17.01
C ILE A 398 1.57 -34.47 -16.46
N SER A 399 2.59 -34.75 -17.31
CA SER A 399 3.77 -35.47 -16.86
C SER A 399 4.53 -34.65 -15.84
N SER A 400 4.95 -35.32 -14.78
CA SER A 400 5.80 -34.77 -13.72
C SER A 400 7.01 -34.03 -14.29
N PHE A 401 7.34 -32.91 -13.66
CA PHE A 401 8.47 -32.02 -13.89
C PHE A 401 9.76 -32.70 -14.33
N SER A 402 10.58 -32.02 -15.11
CA SER A 402 11.93 -32.45 -15.42
C SER A 402 12.74 -32.62 -14.12
N GLU A 403 13.66 -33.57 -14.06
CA GLU A 403 14.53 -33.77 -12.88
C GLU A 403 15.31 -32.49 -12.51
N ASN A 404 15.56 -31.60 -13.49
CA ASN A 404 16.25 -30.33 -13.30
C ASN A 404 15.47 -29.28 -12.51
N GLU A 405 14.15 -29.46 -12.31
CA GLU A 405 13.29 -28.53 -11.56
C GLU A 405 12.91 -29.07 -10.17
N ARG A 406 13.55 -30.15 -9.75
CA ARG A 406 13.23 -30.79 -8.46
C ARG A 406 13.56 -29.90 -7.28
N TYR A 407 14.64 -29.14 -7.33
CA TYR A 407 15.09 -28.31 -6.22
C TYR A 407 14.95 -26.82 -6.57
N TYR A 408 14.29 -26.11 -5.68
CA TYR A 408 14.22 -24.66 -5.73
C TYR A 408 15.05 -24.07 -4.59
N TYR A 409 15.91 -23.14 -4.92
CA TYR A 409 16.79 -22.46 -3.96
C TYR A 409 16.40 -21.00 -3.82
N TYR A 410 16.43 -20.49 -2.60
CA TYR A 410 16.20 -19.09 -2.32
C TYR A 410 17.09 -18.60 -1.18
N ILE A 411 17.33 -17.29 -1.12
CA ILE A 411 18.07 -16.67 -0.03
C ILE A 411 17.12 -16.38 1.13
N SER A 412 17.53 -16.76 2.34
CA SER A 412 16.89 -16.41 3.60
C SER A 412 17.84 -15.56 4.43
N ALA A 413 17.34 -14.44 4.96
CA ALA A 413 18.09 -13.58 5.86
C ALA A 413 17.58 -13.77 7.29
N SER A 414 18.51 -14.02 8.21
CA SER A 414 18.26 -14.18 9.65
C SER A 414 19.27 -13.37 10.46
N GLU A 415 19.11 -13.32 11.78
CA GLU A 415 20.11 -12.75 12.68
C GLU A 415 21.50 -13.42 12.55
N GLN A 416 21.55 -14.65 12.04
CA GLN A 416 22.78 -15.41 11.83
C GLN A 416 23.44 -15.08 10.49
N GLY A 417 22.79 -14.28 9.62
CA GLY A 417 23.27 -13.87 8.31
C GLY A 417 22.41 -14.37 7.15
N LEU A 418 23.00 -14.38 5.95
CA LEU A 418 22.36 -14.85 4.71
C LEU A 418 22.69 -16.33 4.48
N GLU A 419 21.68 -17.13 4.23
CA GLU A 419 21.81 -18.54 3.91
C GLU A 419 21.01 -18.94 2.67
N VAL A 420 21.46 -19.95 1.94
CA VAL A 420 20.70 -20.54 0.85
C VAL A 420 19.81 -21.65 1.43
N LYS A 421 18.51 -21.51 1.25
CA LYS A 421 17.53 -22.56 1.56
C LYS A 421 17.23 -23.37 0.32
N CYS A 422 17.03 -24.66 0.49
CA CYS A 422 16.67 -25.61 -0.55
C CYS A 422 15.29 -26.21 -0.26
N VAL A 423 14.43 -26.22 -1.26
CA VAL A 423 13.10 -26.84 -1.22
C VAL A 423 13.02 -27.94 -2.25
N ASP A 424 12.69 -29.16 -1.83
CA ASP A 424 12.33 -30.25 -2.74
C ASP A 424 10.89 -30.06 -3.23
N THR A 425 10.74 -29.56 -4.44
CA THR A 425 9.43 -29.32 -5.08
C THR A 425 8.68 -30.62 -5.37
N GLN A 426 9.37 -31.76 -5.39
CA GLN A 426 8.80 -33.07 -5.66
C GLN A 426 8.49 -33.88 -4.39
N SER A 427 8.62 -33.24 -3.21
CA SER A 427 8.27 -33.89 -1.95
C SER A 427 6.82 -34.40 -1.98
N PRO A 428 6.57 -35.65 -1.48
CA PRO A 428 5.23 -36.23 -1.45
C PRO A 428 4.20 -35.35 -0.75
N ALA A 429 4.56 -34.73 0.37
CA ALA A 429 3.68 -33.87 1.12
C ALA A 429 3.29 -32.60 0.31
N ARG A 430 4.24 -32.01 -0.43
CA ARG A 430 3.95 -30.87 -1.34
C ARG A 430 3.03 -31.29 -2.47
N LYS A 431 3.21 -32.49 -3.03
CA LYS A 431 2.32 -33.04 -4.06
C LYS A 431 0.90 -33.26 -3.57
N ILE A 432 0.70 -33.68 -2.34
CA ILE A 432 -0.65 -33.76 -1.74
C ILE A 432 -1.31 -32.41 -1.77
N ILE A 433 -0.67 -31.37 -1.24
CA ILE A 433 -1.25 -30.04 -1.14
C ILE A 433 -1.44 -29.41 -2.53
N GLU A 434 -0.45 -29.47 -3.42
CA GLU A 434 -0.54 -28.97 -4.79
C GLU A 434 -1.78 -29.52 -5.51
N GLU A 435 -1.95 -30.84 -5.51
CA GLU A 435 -3.05 -31.49 -6.22
C GLU A 435 -4.42 -31.19 -5.60
N LEU A 436 -4.50 -31.14 -4.27
CA LEU A 436 -5.74 -30.77 -3.59
C LEU A 436 -6.12 -29.30 -3.81
N MET A 437 -5.15 -28.39 -3.87
CA MET A 437 -5.40 -26.99 -4.18
C MET A 437 -5.82 -26.79 -5.64
N ILE A 438 -5.20 -27.51 -6.58
CA ILE A 438 -5.64 -27.50 -7.99
C ILE A 438 -7.07 -28.02 -8.10
N LEU A 439 -7.36 -29.15 -7.45
CA LEU A 439 -8.69 -29.74 -7.42
C LEU A 439 -9.73 -28.77 -6.86
N TYR A 440 -9.46 -28.18 -5.69
CA TYR A 440 -10.33 -27.20 -5.05
C TYR A 440 -10.65 -26.02 -5.99
N ASN A 441 -9.63 -25.38 -6.53
CA ASN A 441 -9.78 -24.24 -7.43
C ASN A 441 -10.57 -24.60 -8.71
N SER A 442 -10.35 -25.80 -9.27
CA SER A 442 -11.08 -26.28 -10.46
C SER A 442 -12.56 -26.53 -10.16
N TYR A 443 -12.88 -27.17 -9.03
CA TYR A 443 -14.27 -27.39 -8.63
C TYR A 443 -15.02 -26.09 -8.31
N LEU A 444 -14.35 -25.10 -7.72
CA LEU A 444 -14.93 -23.79 -7.51
C LEU A 444 -15.17 -23.06 -8.86
N ALA A 445 -14.24 -23.20 -9.82
CA ALA A 445 -14.41 -22.64 -11.15
C ALA A 445 -15.60 -23.29 -11.88
N ASP A 446 -15.70 -24.61 -11.87
CA ASP A 446 -16.83 -25.34 -12.45
C ASP A 446 -18.16 -24.97 -11.79
N TYR A 447 -18.18 -24.83 -10.46
CA TYR A 447 -19.36 -24.38 -9.73
C TYR A 447 -19.77 -22.96 -10.14
N ALA A 448 -18.82 -22.05 -10.29
CA ALA A 448 -19.07 -20.69 -10.74
C ALA A 448 -19.67 -20.66 -12.15
N VAL A 449 -19.14 -21.47 -13.08
CA VAL A 449 -19.69 -21.64 -14.44
C VAL A 449 -21.14 -22.16 -14.38
N GLN A 450 -21.38 -23.26 -13.65
CA GLN A 450 -22.71 -23.88 -13.53
C GLN A 450 -23.77 -22.95 -12.93
N LYS A 451 -23.36 -22.07 -12.02
CA LYS A 451 -24.27 -21.14 -11.31
C LYS A 451 -24.27 -19.73 -11.92
N ASN A 452 -23.53 -19.50 -13.00
CA ASN A 452 -23.33 -18.17 -13.62
C ASN A 452 -22.89 -17.12 -12.60
N ILE A 453 -21.94 -17.47 -11.72
CA ILE A 453 -21.38 -16.56 -10.73
C ILE A 453 -20.28 -15.73 -11.39
N PRO A 454 -20.34 -14.40 -11.36
CA PRO A 454 -19.23 -13.57 -11.84
C PRO A 454 -18.01 -13.78 -10.92
N VAL A 455 -16.92 -14.28 -11.46
CA VAL A 455 -15.64 -14.54 -10.79
C VAL A 455 -14.47 -14.11 -11.66
N ILE A 456 -13.27 -14.04 -11.08
CA ILE A 456 -12.03 -13.79 -11.83
C ILE A 456 -11.32 -15.13 -12.06
N TYR A 457 -11.34 -15.60 -13.30
CA TYR A 457 -10.61 -16.78 -13.75
C TYR A 457 -9.13 -16.44 -13.99
N ARG A 458 -8.29 -17.45 -13.95
CA ARG A 458 -6.89 -17.39 -14.34
C ARG A 458 -6.68 -18.25 -15.58
N ASN A 459 -6.60 -17.62 -16.73
CA ASN A 459 -6.42 -18.25 -18.02
C ASN A 459 -4.96 -18.23 -18.46
N ILE A 460 -4.60 -19.01 -19.49
CA ILE A 460 -3.25 -19.03 -20.07
C ILE A 460 -3.34 -18.89 -21.58
N ASN A 461 -2.71 -17.83 -22.11
CA ASN A 461 -2.37 -17.74 -23.51
C ASN A 461 -1.15 -18.60 -23.81
N GLN A 462 -1.24 -19.40 -24.87
CA GLN A 462 -0.11 -20.13 -25.42
C GLN A 462 0.16 -19.63 -26.82
N TYR A 463 1.40 -19.24 -27.11
CA TYR A 463 1.86 -18.89 -28.45
C TYR A 463 3.30 -19.36 -28.67
N GLU A 464 3.62 -19.71 -29.91
CA GLU A 464 4.99 -20.08 -30.27
C GLU A 464 5.85 -18.82 -30.35
N ASP A 465 7.05 -18.88 -29.76
CA ASP A 465 8.05 -17.83 -29.94
C ASP A 465 8.53 -17.85 -31.41
N PRO A 466 8.39 -16.75 -32.16
CA PRO A 466 8.81 -16.72 -33.57
C PRO A 466 10.31 -16.98 -33.78
N ASN A 467 11.12 -16.82 -32.73
CA ASN A 467 12.59 -16.88 -32.80
C ASN A 467 13.17 -18.23 -32.34
N ASP A 468 12.47 -18.98 -31.46
CA ASP A 468 13.07 -20.12 -30.75
C ASP A 468 12.28 -21.43 -30.81
N ASN A 469 11.15 -21.51 -31.52
CA ASN A 469 10.23 -22.65 -31.50
C ASN A 469 9.81 -23.09 -30.06
N PHE A 470 9.82 -22.16 -29.12
CA PHE A 470 9.45 -22.39 -27.73
C PHE A 470 8.04 -21.90 -27.46
N MET A 471 7.25 -22.70 -26.75
CA MET A 471 5.89 -22.32 -26.36
C MET A 471 5.93 -21.34 -25.18
N ILE A 472 5.64 -20.07 -25.45
CA ILE A 472 5.47 -19.06 -24.39
C ILE A 472 4.08 -19.25 -23.79
N ARG A 473 4.04 -19.34 -22.45
CA ARG A 473 2.81 -19.40 -21.66
C ARG A 473 2.69 -18.15 -20.80
N GLN A 474 1.66 -17.36 -21.08
CA GLN A 474 1.38 -16.15 -20.32
C GLN A 474 0.03 -16.26 -19.63
N ALA A 475 0.04 -16.23 -18.31
CA ALA A 475 -1.19 -16.19 -17.52
C ALA A 475 -1.82 -14.80 -17.55
N TYR A 476 -3.15 -14.73 -17.65
CA TYR A 476 -3.94 -13.51 -17.60
C TYR A 476 -5.25 -13.72 -16.82
N LEU A 477 -5.87 -12.63 -16.41
CA LEU A 477 -7.12 -12.62 -15.68
C LEU A 477 -8.29 -12.37 -16.63
N SER A 478 -9.42 -13.03 -16.39
CA SER A 478 -10.63 -12.88 -17.21
C SER A 478 -11.89 -13.17 -16.38
N THR A 479 -13.02 -12.60 -16.75
CA THR A 479 -14.33 -13.02 -16.24
C THR A 479 -14.94 -14.17 -17.05
N GLU A 480 -14.30 -14.54 -18.17
CA GLU A 480 -14.68 -15.69 -18.99
C GLU A 480 -13.77 -16.89 -18.69
N PRO A 481 -14.33 -18.10 -18.49
CA PRO A 481 -13.54 -19.30 -18.30
C PRO A 481 -12.94 -19.79 -19.63
N GLU A 482 -11.69 -20.24 -19.58
CA GLU A 482 -11.03 -20.91 -20.70
C GLU A 482 -10.31 -22.16 -20.23
N PHE A 483 -10.08 -23.10 -21.15
CA PHE A 483 -9.27 -24.27 -20.86
C PHE A 483 -7.86 -23.88 -20.42
N HIS A 484 -7.41 -24.39 -19.26
CA HIS A 484 -6.10 -24.09 -18.70
C HIS A 484 -5.09 -25.19 -19.03
N PRO A 485 -4.29 -25.06 -20.09
CA PRO A 485 -3.45 -26.13 -20.63
C PRO A 485 -2.33 -26.59 -19.66
N GLY A 486 -1.85 -25.67 -18.79
CA GLY A 486 -0.83 -25.99 -17.80
C GLY A 486 -1.33 -26.85 -16.62
N ILE A 487 -2.65 -26.91 -16.41
CA ILE A 487 -3.28 -27.67 -15.31
C ILE A 487 -4.19 -28.78 -15.87
N GLY A 488 -4.66 -28.68 -17.12
CA GLY A 488 -5.53 -29.66 -17.75
C GLY A 488 -6.98 -29.59 -17.27
N THR A 489 -7.51 -28.38 -17.01
CA THR A 489 -8.88 -28.14 -16.54
C THR A 489 -9.63 -27.19 -17.47
N ASN A 490 -10.96 -27.37 -17.58
CA ASN A 490 -11.79 -26.53 -18.48
C ASN A 490 -11.98 -25.10 -17.97
N ALA A 491 -11.84 -24.87 -16.69
CA ALA A 491 -11.86 -23.56 -16.05
C ALA A 491 -10.97 -23.61 -14.82
N TYR A 492 -10.33 -22.50 -14.50
CA TYR A 492 -9.51 -22.40 -13.30
C TYR A 492 -9.59 -21.00 -12.69
N LEU A 493 -9.76 -20.94 -11.38
CA LEU A 493 -9.71 -19.70 -10.62
C LEU A 493 -8.82 -19.88 -9.38
N HIS A 494 -8.38 -18.79 -8.79
CA HIS A 494 -7.70 -18.82 -7.51
C HIS A 494 -8.68 -18.49 -6.38
N SER A 495 -8.75 -19.34 -5.35
CA SER A 495 -9.55 -19.14 -4.13
C SER A 495 -8.96 -19.83 -2.89
N THR A 496 -7.73 -20.35 -2.98
CA THR A 496 -7.08 -21.15 -1.93
C THR A 496 -6.23 -20.33 -0.95
N SER A 497 -6.02 -19.03 -1.23
CA SER A 497 -5.15 -18.21 -0.38
C SER A 497 -5.73 -16.81 -0.12
N PRO A 498 -6.95 -16.69 0.43
CA PRO A 498 -7.63 -15.42 0.63
C PRO A 498 -6.98 -14.54 1.72
N ILE A 499 -6.14 -15.11 2.60
CA ILE A 499 -5.39 -14.35 3.63
C ILE A 499 -4.27 -13.51 2.99
N ARG A 500 -3.76 -13.95 1.82
CA ARG A 500 -2.59 -13.34 1.18
C ARG A 500 -2.77 -12.94 -0.28
N ARG A 501 -3.93 -13.22 -0.93
CA ARG A 501 -4.24 -12.79 -2.30
C ARG A 501 -5.64 -12.20 -2.38
N TYR A 502 -5.73 -10.95 -2.84
CA TYR A 502 -7.01 -10.24 -2.97
C TYR A 502 -7.98 -10.90 -3.97
N ILE A 503 -7.46 -11.43 -5.08
CA ILE A 503 -8.30 -12.13 -6.09
C ILE A 503 -8.99 -13.35 -5.48
N ASP A 504 -8.27 -14.12 -4.67
CA ASP A 504 -8.82 -15.28 -3.95
C ASP A 504 -9.95 -14.86 -3.00
N LEU A 505 -9.76 -13.74 -2.31
CA LEU A 505 -10.79 -13.17 -1.44
C LEU A 505 -12.04 -12.76 -2.24
N ILE A 506 -11.88 -12.07 -3.37
CA ILE A 506 -12.99 -11.70 -4.25
C ILE A 506 -13.76 -12.94 -4.71
N ASN A 507 -13.06 -13.93 -5.27
CA ASN A 507 -13.69 -15.17 -5.73
C ASN A 507 -14.40 -15.92 -4.60
N GLN A 508 -13.80 -15.95 -3.41
CA GLN A 508 -14.43 -16.53 -2.22
C GLN A 508 -15.70 -15.78 -1.82
N MET A 509 -15.70 -14.43 -1.84
CA MET A 509 -16.88 -13.62 -1.56
C MET A 509 -18.03 -13.90 -2.53
N GLN A 510 -17.73 -13.98 -3.81
CA GLN A 510 -18.71 -14.27 -4.87
C GLN A 510 -19.39 -15.64 -4.66
N ILE A 511 -18.59 -16.66 -4.41
CA ILE A 511 -19.06 -18.04 -4.22
C ILE A 511 -19.81 -18.19 -2.88
N SER A 512 -19.25 -17.63 -1.79
CA SER A 512 -19.85 -17.71 -0.45
C SER A 512 -21.22 -17.05 -0.41
N SER A 513 -21.44 -15.94 -1.10
CA SER A 513 -22.76 -15.28 -1.16
C SER A 513 -23.81 -16.18 -1.80
N ILE A 514 -23.51 -16.87 -2.88
CA ILE A 514 -24.44 -17.82 -3.51
C ILE A 514 -24.76 -18.99 -2.58
N LEU A 515 -23.78 -19.51 -1.86
CA LEU A 515 -24.00 -20.58 -0.87
C LEU A 515 -24.86 -20.11 0.33
N GLN A 516 -24.94 -18.81 0.57
CA GLN A 516 -25.85 -18.20 1.56
C GLN A 516 -27.24 -17.91 0.99
N GLY A 517 -27.47 -18.08 -0.30
CA GLY A 517 -28.69 -17.67 -0.99
C GLY A 517 -28.76 -16.16 -1.27
N GLU A 518 -27.64 -15.48 -1.20
CA GLU A 518 -27.50 -14.05 -1.46
C GLU A 518 -26.99 -13.79 -2.89
N LYS A 519 -27.09 -12.54 -3.35
CA LYS A 519 -26.51 -12.12 -4.61
C LYS A 519 -24.98 -11.93 -4.46
N PRO A 520 -24.21 -12.24 -5.50
CA PRO A 520 -22.79 -11.90 -5.52
C PRO A 520 -22.57 -10.41 -5.28
N PRO A 521 -21.60 -10.01 -4.44
CA PRO A 521 -21.36 -8.61 -4.09
C PRO A 521 -20.84 -7.75 -5.24
N PHE A 522 -20.23 -8.36 -6.27
CA PHE A 522 -19.70 -7.67 -7.44
C PHE A 522 -20.37 -8.21 -8.70
N ILE A 523 -20.82 -7.33 -9.60
CA ILE A 523 -21.30 -7.70 -10.92
C ILE A 523 -20.12 -7.91 -11.88
N LYS A 524 -20.37 -8.59 -13.01
CA LYS A 524 -19.33 -8.94 -13.97
C LYS A 524 -18.59 -7.71 -14.50
N GLU A 525 -19.31 -6.67 -14.84
CA GLU A 525 -18.78 -5.42 -15.40
C GLU A 525 -17.84 -4.68 -14.39
N GLU A 526 -18.10 -4.80 -13.09
CA GLU A 526 -17.20 -4.25 -12.07
C GLU A 526 -15.89 -5.03 -12.04
N LEU A 527 -15.94 -6.35 -12.09
CA LEU A 527 -14.74 -7.21 -12.12
C LEU A 527 -13.93 -6.97 -13.40
N GLU A 528 -14.58 -6.90 -14.57
CA GLU A 528 -13.92 -6.62 -15.85
C GLU A 528 -13.19 -5.28 -15.85
N LYS A 529 -13.81 -4.26 -15.26
CA LYS A 529 -13.21 -2.93 -15.16
C LYS A 529 -11.95 -2.93 -14.26
N ASP A 530 -11.91 -3.79 -13.25
CA ASP A 530 -10.80 -3.85 -12.30
C ASP A 530 -9.62 -4.73 -12.75
N ILE A 531 -9.85 -5.71 -13.63
CA ILE A 531 -8.83 -6.64 -14.12
C ILE A 531 -7.57 -5.94 -14.64
N PRO A 532 -7.62 -4.91 -15.52
CA PRO A 532 -6.40 -4.27 -16.02
C PRO A 532 -5.54 -3.65 -14.91
N ARG A 533 -6.17 -3.10 -13.87
CA ARG A 533 -5.48 -2.57 -12.69
C ARG A 533 -4.78 -3.70 -11.92
N LEU A 534 -5.51 -4.79 -11.65
CA LEU A 534 -5.00 -5.95 -10.93
C LEU A 534 -3.81 -6.60 -11.66
N GLU A 535 -3.91 -6.80 -12.97
CA GLU A 535 -2.83 -7.37 -13.78
C GLU A 535 -1.58 -6.50 -13.76
N LYS A 536 -1.74 -5.18 -13.92
CA LYS A 536 -0.63 -4.25 -13.85
C LYS A 536 0.04 -4.31 -12.47
N GLN A 537 -0.73 -4.25 -11.39
CA GLN A 537 -0.18 -4.29 -10.03
C GLN A 537 0.53 -5.63 -9.74
N LEU A 538 -0.04 -6.76 -10.18
CA LEU A 538 0.59 -8.08 -10.04
C LEU A 538 1.89 -8.16 -10.83
N SER A 539 1.93 -7.61 -12.05
CA SER A 539 3.14 -7.53 -12.87
C SER A 539 4.22 -6.68 -12.21
N ASP A 540 3.86 -5.49 -11.71
CA ASP A 540 4.77 -4.58 -11.01
C ASP A 540 5.34 -5.25 -9.74
N LEU A 541 4.50 -5.91 -8.94
CA LEU A 541 4.91 -6.63 -7.74
C LEU A 541 5.82 -7.83 -8.06
N LYS A 542 5.55 -8.56 -9.13
CA LYS A 542 6.40 -9.66 -9.60
C LYS A 542 7.78 -9.14 -10.02
N GLU A 543 7.85 -8.04 -10.75
CA GLU A 543 9.12 -7.42 -11.14
C GLU A 543 9.93 -6.97 -9.91
N ILE A 544 9.26 -6.36 -8.92
CA ILE A 544 9.88 -5.94 -7.66
C ILE A 544 10.40 -7.16 -6.90
N SER A 545 9.60 -8.25 -6.81
CA SER A 545 10.03 -9.50 -6.17
C SER A 545 11.29 -10.07 -6.81
N HIS A 546 11.34 -10.16 -8.14
CA HIS A 546 12.52 -10.65 -8.86
C HIS A 546 13.75 -9.74 -8.64
N LYS A 547 13.58 -8.42 -8.62
CA LYS A 547 14.68 -7.48 -8.33
C LYS A 547 15.17 -7.64 -6.89
N SER A 548 14.27 -7.82 -5.93
CA SER A 548 14.59 -8.10 -4.53
C SER A 548 15.38 -9.40 -4.39
N GLU A 549 14.87 -10.49 -4.97
CA GLU A 549 15.55 -11.78 -4.97
C GLU A 549 16.97 -11.66 -5.54
N ARG A 550 17.12 -11.02 -6.70
CA ARG A 550 18.43 -10.76 -7.31
C ARG A 550 19.37 -9.97 -6.41
N TYR A 551 18.86 -8.92 -5.74
CA TYR A 551 19.63 -8.15 -4.77
C TYR A 551 20.19 -9.05 -3.66
N TRP A 552 19.36 -9.90 -3.07
CA TRP A 552 19.77 -10.77 -1.98
C TRP A 552 20.74 -11.88 -2.43
N VAL A 553 20.55 -12.43 -3.64
CA VAL A 553 21.51 -13.34 -4.26
C VAL A 553 22.87 -12.68 -4.39
N LEU A 554 22.95 -11.47 -4.99
CA LEU A 554 24.21 -10.75 -5.16
C LEU A 554 24.85 -10.39 -3.81
N LYS A 555 24.06 -10.02 -2.82
CA LYS A 555 24.53 -9.74 -1.45
C LYS A 555 25.11 -11.00 -0.78
N PHE A 556 24.43 -12.12 -0.93
CA PHE A 556 24.92 -13.42 -0.45
C PHE A 556 26.25 -13.77 -1.10
N LEU A 557 26.36 -13.67 -2.42
CA LEU A 557 27.61 -13.94 -3.16
C LEU A 557 28.74 -13.01 -2.71
N GLN A 558 28.47 -11.74 -2.52
CA GLN A 558 29.45 -10.77 -2.03
C GLN A 558 29.96 -11.12 -0.62
N GLN A 559 29.08 -11.59 0.26
CA GLN A 559 29.45 -11.89 1.65
C GLN A 559 30.13 -13.25 1.81
N ASN A 560 29.69 -14.25 1.05
CA ASN A 560 30.07 -15.64 1.29
C ASN A 560 30.92 -16.28 0.19
N CYS A 561 30.93 -15.72 -1.02
CA CYS A 561 31.57 -16.33 -2.19
C CYS A 561 32.63 -15.44 -2.84
N LEU A 562 33.04 -14.33 -2.20
CA LEU A 562 34.03 -13.42 -2.76
C LEU A 562 35.37 -14.18 -2.95
N ASN A 563 35.93 -14.13 -4.16
CA ASN A 563 37.17 -14.84 -4.57
C ASN A 563 37.09 -16.39 -4.50
N ILE A 564 35.90 -16.95 -4.43
CA ILE A 564 35.68 -18.40 -4.54
C ILE A 564 35.24 -18.70 -5.97
N PRO A 565 35.91 -19.59 -6.73
CA PRO A 565 35.41 -20.05 -8.02
C PRO A 565 34.06 -20.74 -7.86
N LEU A 566 33.09 -20.37 -8.70
CA LEU A 566 31.76 -20.97 -8.73
C LEU A 566 31.54 -21.63 -10.09
N ASP A 567 31.00 -22.84 -10.07
CA ASP A 567 30.59 -23.51 -11.28
C ASP A 567 29.35 -22.84 -11.86
N THR A 568 29.35 -22.64 -13.18
CA THR A 568 28.24 -21.96 -13.86
C THR A 568 27.84 -22.71 -15.12
N TYR A 569 26.55 -22.63 -15.44
CA TYR A 569 26.02 -23.05 -16.72
C TYR A 569 25.70 -21.80 -17.56
N PHE A 570 26.21 -21.77 -18.80
CA PHE A 570 25.90 -20.67 -19.74
C PHE A 570 24.48 -20.82 -20.27
N ARG A 571 23.66 -19.80 -20.10
CA ARG A 571 22.27 -19.76 -20.61
C ARG A 571 22.17 -19.01 -21.92
N THR A 572 22.65 -17.77 -21.96
CA THR A 572 22.64 -16.90 -23.13
C THR A 572 23.65 -15.76 -22.92
N GLY A 573 23.96 -15.01 -23.97
CA GLY A 573 24.85 -13.85 -23.85
C GLY A 573 24.90 -13.00 -25.10
N SER A 574 25.52 -11.82 -24.97
CA SER A 574 25.88 -10.90 -26.04
C SER A 574 27.38 -10.63 -25.97
N GLU A 575 27.90 -9.77 -26.88
CA GLU A 575 29.29 -9.37 -26.85
C GLU A 575 29.71 -8.72 -25.53
N ASP A 576 28.76 -8.03 -24.86
CA ASP A 576 29.05 -7.27 -23.64
C ASP A 576 28.70 -8.05 -22.36
N TYR A 577 27.74 -8.99 -22.39
CA TYR A 577 27.20 -9.64 -21.20
C TYR A 577 26.93 -11.12 -21.40
N LEU A 578 27.19 -11.89 -20.33
CA LEU A 578 26.89 -13.32 -20.22
C LEU A 578 25.81 -13.50 -19.16
N CYS A 579 24.78 -14.29 -19.49
CA CYS A 579 23.78 -14.78 -18.56
C CYS A 579 24.21 -16.17 -18.09
N LEU A 580 24.52 -16.29 -16.81
CA LEU A 580 25.07 -17.48 -16.19
C LEU A 580 24.12 -17.97 -15.09
N GLU A 581 23.98 -19.29 -15.02
CA GLU A 581 23.28 -19.96 -13.91
C GLU A 581 24.31 -20.56 -12.96
N LEU A 582 24.22 -20.20 -11.69
CA LEU A 582 25.12 -20.71 -10.65
C LEU A 582 24.74 -22.12 -10.21
N ILE A 583 25.69 -23.04 -10.28
CA ILE A 583 25.53 -24.42 -9.82
C ILE A 583 26.00 -24.51 -8.34
N PRO A 584 25.29 -25.19 -7.44
CA PRO A 584 24.10 -26.01 -7.68
C PRO A 584 22.75 -25.25 -7.52
N TRP A 585 22.77 -23.94 -7.29
CA TRP A 585 21.62 -23.19 -6.79
C TRP A 585 20.61 -22.76 -7.87
N GLY A 586 21.01 -22.76 -9.15
CA GLY A 586 20.14 -22.29 -10.22
C GLY A 586 19.93 -20.78 -10.25
N PHE A 587 20.67 -19.99 -9.44
CA PHE A 587 20.57 -18.53 -9.48
C PHE A 587 21.11 -17.96 -10.78
N ILE A 588 20.32 -17.10 -11.42
CA ILE A 588 20.71 -16.47 -12.67
C ILE A 588 21.37 -15.12 -12.39
N ILE A 589 22.61 -14.96 -12.86
CA ILE A 589 23.38 -13.72 -12.77
C ILE A 589 23.78 -13.22 -14.14
N THR A 590 24.06 -11.94 -14.26
CA THR A 590 24.62 -11.33 -15.47
C THR A 590 26.03 -10.83 -15.18
N ALA A 591 27.02 -11.29 -15.91
CA ALA A 591 28.41 -10.89 -15.84
C ALA A 591 28.85 -10.16 -17.13
N LYS A 592 29.81 -9.24 -17.04
CA LYS A 592 30.42 -8.65 -18.24
C LYS A 592 31.30 -9.69 -18.94
N SER A 593 31.25 -9.76 -20.27
CA SER A 593 32.00 -10.74 -21.06
C SER A 593 33.54 -10.57 -20.94
N GLU A 594 34.00 -9.35 -20.76
CA GLU A 594 35.44 -9.04 -20.53
C GLU A 594 36.03 -9.66 -19.25
N SER A 595 35.17 -10.06 -18.33
CA SER A 595 35.55 -10.66 -17.04
C SER A 595 35.82 -12.16 -17.15
N TYR A 596 35.59 -12.79 -18.30
CA TYR A 596 35.74 -14.23 -18.51
C TYR A 596 36.87 -14.54 -19.51
N PRO A 597 38.07 -14.94 -19.06
CA PRO A 597 39.09 -15.46 -19.95
C PRO A 597 38.74 -16.92 -20.31
N GLY A 598 38.29 -17.14 -21.52
CA GLY A 598 38.19 -18.46 -22.13
C GLY A 598 36.77 -19.05 -22.17
N THR A 599 36.00 -18.62 -23.13
CA THR A 599 34.90 -19.41 -23.67
C THR A 599 35.45 -20.19 -24.87
N GLU A 600 35.94 -21.39 -24.64
CA GLU A 600 35.88 -22.42 -25.67
C GLU A 600 34.41 -22.89 -25.72
N LYS A 601 33.83 -22.85 -26.95
CA LYS A 601 32.47 -23.21 -27.28
C LYS A 601 32.12 -24.64 -26.92
#